data_59089c7ef07811468f173d5456fe3710
#
_entry.id   59089c7ef07811468f173d5456fe3710
#
_cell.length_a   1.000
_cell.length_b   1.000
_cell.length_c   1.000
_cell.angle_alpha   90.00
_cell.angle_beta   90.00
_cell.angle_gamma   90.00
#
_symmetry.space_group_name_H-M   'P 1'
#
loop_
_entity.id
_entity.type
_entity.pdbx_description
1 polymer ?
#
loop_
_entity_poly.entity_id
_entity_poly.type
_entity_poly.pdbx_seq_one_letter_code
_entity_poly.pdbx_strand_id
1 'polypeptide(L)'
;MVDFACKEFQIEAVIKCGLNLTKAELLVLKYMLKHNTRWFTTEQIATDLSLDTSTVQRSTKKLTEKKVLQKSQNNLEGGGYFFVYRIRSKREIRELIMKIIHSWVGRVEKELIVWEEEQNIASMS
;
A
#
# COMPACT_ATOMS: atom_id res chain seq x y z
N MET A 1 3.85 6.92 -16.42
CA MET A 1 2.46 7.33 -16.65
C MET A 1 1.72 6.23 -17.39
N VAL A 2 0.50 5.95 -17.00
CA VAL A 2 -0.30 4.86 -17.57
C VAL A 2 -1.61 5.44 -18.10
N ASP A 3 -1.95 5.12 -19.33
CA ASP A 3 -3.24 5.52 -19.93
C ASP A 3 -4.25 4.39 -19.76
N PHE A 4 -5.45 4.75 -19.37
CA PHE A 4 -6.56 3.82 -19.31
C PHE A 4 -7.85 4.52 -19.68
N ALA A 5 -8.55 3.97 -20.65
CA ALA A 5 -9.75 4.56 -21.25
C ALA A 5 -9.44 5.97 -21.79
N CYS A 6 -9.95 7.00 -21.15
CA CYS A 6 -9.73 8.38 -21.58
C CYS A 6 -8.99 9.20 -20.51
N LYS A 7 -8.23 8.53 -19.66
CA LYS A 7 -7.59 9.16 -18.50
C LYS A 7 -6.18 8.62 -18.29
N GLU A 8 -5.25 9.53 -18.03
CA GLU A 8 -3.89 9.16 -17.65
C GLU A 8 -3.82 8.91 -16.16
N PHE A 9 -3.01 7.92 -15.78
CA PHE A 9 -2.77 7.60 -14.37
C PHE A 9 -1.35 7.92 -13.98
N GLN A 10 -1.18 8.54 -12.82
CA GLN A 10 0.11 8.61 -12.15
C GLN A 10 0.30 7.31 -11.37
N ILE A 11 1.50 6.73 -11.43
CA ILE A 11 1.77 5.46 -10.74
C ILE A 11 1.58 5.59 -9.23
N GLU A 12 1.87 6.75 -8.65
CA GLU A 12 1.65 7.01 -7.23
C GLU A 12 0.17 6.93 -6.87
N ALA A 13 -0.71 7.44 -7.73
CA ALA A 13 -2.16 7.38 -7.52
C ALA A 13 -2.65 5.93 -7.57
N VAL A 14 -2.10 5.12 -8.48
CA VAL A 14 -2.42 3.70 -8.58
C VAL A 14 -2.01 2.97 -7.30
N ILE A 15 -0.81 3.22 -6.81
CA ILE A 15 -0.30 2.61 -5.58
C ILE A 15 -1.17 3.04 -4.38
N LYS A 16 -1.44 4.32 -4.27
CA LYS A 16 -2.25 4.86 -3.17
C LYS A 16 -3.65 4.26 -3.14
N CYS A 17 -4.31 4.21 -4.29
CA CYS A 17 -5.65 3.62 -4.39
C CYS A 17 -5.62 2.10 -4.23
N GLY A 18 -4.69 1.42 -4.88
CA GLY A 18 -4.58 -0.03 -4.84
C GLY A 18 -4.34 -0.56 -3.43
N LEU A 19 -3.50 0.11 -2.67
CA LEU A 19 -3.19 -0.26 -1.30
C LEU A 19 -4.06 0.45 -0.26
N ASN A 20 -4.94 1.35 -0.70
CA ASN A 20 -5.81 2.13 0.19
C ASN A 20 -4.99 2.88 1.25
N LEU A 21 -4.04 3.67 0.80
CA LEU A 21 -3.13 4.39 1.69
C LEU A 21 -3.66 5.77 2.05
N THR A 22 -3.39 6.18 3.29
CA THR A 22 -3.55 7.59 3.69
C THR A 22 -2.39 8.39 3.11
N LYS A 23 -2.50 9.71 3.18
CA LYS A 23 -1.43 10.62 2.75
C LYS A 23 -0.12 10.35 3.51
N ALA A 24 -0.20 10.16 4.83
CA ALA A 24 0.97 9.88 5.67
C ALA A 24 1.59 8.53 5.30
N GLU A 25 0.77 7.49 5.09
CA GLU A 25 1.26 6.18 4.68
C GLU A 25 1.97 6.25 3.33
N LEU A 26 1.44 7.04 2.39
CA LEU A 26 2.08 7.21 1.09
C LEU A 26 3.43 7.91 1.23
N LEU A 27 3.54 8.93 2.09
CA LEU A 27 4.81 9.60 2.35
C LEU A 27 5.86 8.64 2.90
N VAL A 28 5.48 7.81 3.86
CA VAL A 28 6.36 6.80 4.44
C VAL A 28 6.77 5.79 3.38
N LEU A 29 5.83 5.32 2.58
CA LEU A 29 6.11 4.37 1.49
C LEU A 29 7.11 4.95 0.49
N LYS A 30 6.91 6.17 0.05
CA LYS A 30 7.80 6.84 -0.91
C LYS A 30 9.21 6.99 -0.34
N TYR A 31 9.31 7.37 0.94
CA TYR A 31 10.59 7.46 1.64
C TYR A 31 11.31 6.12 1.66
N MET A 32 10.57 5.07 2.01
CA MET A 32 11.14 3.72 2.10
C MET A 32 11.55 3.18 0.71
N LEU A 33 10.80 3.49 -0.33
CA LEU A 33 11.16 3.12 -1.71
C LEU A 33 12.44 3.81 -2.17
N LYS A 34 12.64 5.05 -1.75
CA LYS A 34 13.86 5.79 -2.07
C LYS A 34 15.10 5.20 -1.38
N HIS A 35 14.91 4.60 -0.22
CA HIS A 35 15.98 4.02 0.60
C HIS A 35 15.79 2.51 0.76
N ASN A 36 15.61 1.82 -0.35
CA ASN A 36 15.08 0.45 -0.40
C ASN A 36 15.99 -0.65 0.15
N THR A 37 17.25 -0.34 0.46
CA THR A 37 18.19 -1.34 0.99
C THR A 37 18.44 -1.18 2.49
N ARG A 38 17.85 -0.17 3.11
CA ARG A 38 18.16 0.19 4.50
C ARG A 38 17.03 -0.13 5.45
N TRP A 39 17.42 -0.45 6.68
CA TRP A 39 16.50 -0.61 7.81
C TRP A 39 16.39 0.70 8.57
N PHE A 40 15.19 1.04 9.01
CA PHE A 40 14.91 2.29 9.71
C PHE A 40 14.08 2.04 10.95
N THR A 41 14.37 2.81 12.01
CA THR A 41 13.45 2.93 13.14
C THR A 41 12.35 3.93 12.79
N THR A 42 11.23 3.90 13.53
CA THR A 42 10.16 4.88 13.34
C THR A 42 10.64 6.30 13.62
N GLU A 43 11.54 6.46 14.60
CA GLU A 43 12.10 7.76 14.95
C GLU A 43 12.93 8.36 13.81
N GLN A 44 13.73 7.53 13.13
CA GLN A 44 14.50 7.97 11.96
C GLN A 44 13.61 8.46 10.83
N ILE A 45 12.56 7.70 10.55
CA ILE A 45 11.58 8.07 9.51
C ILE A 45 10.87 9.37 9.87
N ALA A 46 10.41 9.47 11.12
CA ALA A 46 9.71 10.65 11.62
C ALA A 46 10.57 11.91 11.51
N THR A 47 11.84 11.80 11.90
CA THR A 47 12.79 12.92 11.81
C THR A 47 12.99 13.35 10.36
N ASP A 48 13.24 12.40 9.47
CA ASP A 48 13.53 12.71 8.06
C ASP A 48 12.34 13.27 7.32
N LEU A 49 11.13 12.85 7.69
CA LEU A 49 9.89 13.32 7.04
C LEU A 49 9.23 14.48 7.78
N SER A 50 9.77 14.89 8.91
CA SER A 50 9.17 15.93 9.77
C SER A 50 7.75 15.59 10.16
N LEU A 51 7.52 14.33 10.51
CA LEU A 51 6.23 13.82 10.97
C LEU A 51 6.31 13.46 12.46
N ASP A 52 5.14 13.43 13.10
CA ASP A 52 5.05 12.92 14.47
C ASP A 52 5.41 11.45 14.52
N THR A 53 6.13 11.04 15.57
CA THR A 53 6.49 9.63 15.78
C THR A 53 5.25 8.74 15.81
N SER A 54 4.17 9.20 16.46
CA SER A 54 2.92 8.44 16.52
C SER A 54 2.30 8.21 15.14
N THR A 55 2.37 9.22 14.26
CA THR A 55 1.90 9.10 12.87
C THR A 55 2.71 8.05 12.11
N VAL A 56 4.04 8.08 12.27
CA VAL A 56 4.93 7.11 11.62
C VAL A 56 4.71 5.70 12.17
N GLN A 57 4.51 5.56 13.49
CA GLN A 57 4.23 4.27 14.11
C GLN A 57 2.96 3.64 13.53
N ARG A 58 1.89 4.43 13.39
CA ARG A 58 0.64 3.96 12.78
C ARG A 58 0.84 3.60 11.31
N SER A 59 1.58 4.42 10.58
CA SER A 59 1.84 4.19 9.16
C SER A 59 2.67 2.93 8.92
N THR A 60 3.74 2.73 9.67
CA THR A 60 4.59 1.53 9.56
C THR A 60 3.82 0.28 9.94
N LYS A 61 2.97 0.36 10.97
CA LYS A 61 2.11 -0.76 11.36
C LYS A 61 1.17 -1.16 10.22
N LYS A 62 0.48 -0.18 9.62
CA LYS A 62 -0.44 -0.43 8.50
C LYS A 62 0.28 -0.98 7.28
N LEU A 63 1.42 -0.41 6.93
CA LEU A 63 2.20 -0.87 5.79
C LEU A 63 2.77 -2.27 6.01
N THR A 64 3.12 -2.61 7.23
CA THR A 64 3.57 -3.96 7.58
C THR A 64 2.41 -4.96 7.49
N GLU A 65 1.23 -4.59 7.98
CA GLU A 65 0.02 -5.41 7.87
C GLU A 65 -0.36 -5.65 6.40
N LYS A 66 -0.16 -4.66 5.54
CA LYS A 66 -0.39 -4.75 4.09
C LYS A 66 0.73 -5.48 3.35
N LYS A 67 1.75 -5.94 4.06
CA LYS A 67 2.89 -6.69 3.52
C LYS A 67 3.76 -5.87 2.57
N VAL A 68 3.77 -4.56 2.75
CA VAL A 68 4.62 -3.64 2.00
C VAL A 68 5.96 -3.46 2.68
N LEU A 69 5.97 -3.47 4.02
CA LEU A 69 7.18 -3.37 4.83
C LEU A 69 7.48 -4.69 5.52
N GLN A 70 8.77 -4.93 5.73
CA GLN A 70 9.28 -5.98 6.62
C GLN A 70 9.62 -5.35 7.96
N LYS A 71 9.36 -6.08 9.03
CA LYS A 71 9.66 -5.68 10.40
C LYS A 71 10.66 -6.65 11.00
N SER A 72 11.67 -6.14 11.68
CA SER A 72 12.64 -6.97 12.38
C SER A 72 12.87 -6.41 13.77
N GLN A 73 13.13 -7.29 14.73
CA GLN A 73 13.43 -6.92 16.11
C GLN A 73 14.93 -6.96 16.33
N ASN A 74 15.46 -5.86 16.88
CA ASN A 74 16.85 -5.78 17.31
C ASN A 74 16.90 -5.69 18.83
N ASN A 75 17.78 -6.47 19.45
CA ASN A 75 17.95 -6.46 20.87
C ASN A 75 18.99 -5.44 21.28
N LEU A 76 18.74 -4.75 22.40
CA LEU A 76 19.67 -3.81 22.99
C LEU A 76 20.59 -4.55 23.97
N GLU A 77 21.84 -4.10 24.08
CA GLU A 77 22.74 -4.58 25.13
C GLU A 77 22.17 -4.14 26.49
N GLY A 78 22.18 -5.05 27.44
CA GLY A 78 21.64 -4.77 28.77
C GLY A 78 20.14 -4.94 28.91
N GLY A 79 19.45 -5.40 27.87
CA GLY A 79 18.00 -5.68 27.91
C GLY A 79 17.20 -4.70 27.06
N GLY A 80 15.99 -5.12 26.71
CA GLY A 80 15.11 -4.35 25.84
C GLY A 80 15.34 -4.63 24.36
N TYR A 81 14.46 -4.11 23.55
CA TYR A 81 14.52 -4.29 22.10
C TYR A 81 13.88 -3.09 21.39
N PHE A 82 14.14 -2.99 20.09
CA PHE A 82 13.48 -2.03 19.21
C PHE A 82 13.20 -2.68 17.86
N PHE A 83 12.25 -2.11 17.12
CA PHE A 83 11.89 -2.61 15.81
C PHE A 83 12.48 -1.73 14.71
N VAL A 84 12.90 -2.38 13.63
CA VAL A 84 13.34 -1.71 12.41
C VAL A 84 12.50 -2.20 11.24
N TYR A 85 12.37 -1.36 10.23
CA TYR A 85 11.51 -1.58 9.08
C TYR A 85 12.29 -1.39 7.80
N ARG A 86 12.01 -2.22 6.81
CA ARG A 86 12.58 -2.11 5.48
C ARG A 86 11.50 -2.39 4.45
N ILE A 87 11.56 -1.69 3.33
CA ILE A 87 10.62 -1.92 2.22
C ILE A 87 10.87 -3.30 1.62
N ARG A 88 9.81 -3.97 1.22
CA ARG A 88 9.91 -5.19 0.44
C ARG A 88 10.35 -4.86 -0.98
N SER A 89 10.77 -5.86 -1.76
CA SER A 89 11.23 -5.63 -3.12
C SER A 89 10.10 -5.01 -3.98
N LYS A 90 10.49 -4.26 -5.00
CA LYS A 90 9.53 -3.70 -5.97
C LYS A 90 8.70 -4.80 -6.62
N ARG A 91 9.31 -5.96 -6.87
CA ARG A 91 8.62 -7.11 -7.43
C ARG A 91 7.51 -7.61 -6.51
N GLU A 92 7.79 -7.76 -5.23
CA GLU A 92 6.80 -8.20 -4.24
C GLU A 92 5.64 -7.20 -4.13
N ILE A 93 5.96 -5.91 -4.14
CA ILE A 93 4.95 -4.84 -4.08
C ILE A 93 4.11 -4.86 -5.36
N ARG A 94 4.74 -5.02 -6.52
CA ARG A 94 4.02 -5.14 -7.79
C ARG A 94 3.05 -6.31 -7.77
N GLU A 95 3.50 -7.47 -7.33
CA GLU A 95 2.67 -8.67 -7.25
C GLU A 95 1.48 -8.46 -6.31
N LEU A 96 1.71 -7.80 -5.19
CA LEU A 96 0.66 -7.46 -4.23
C LEU A 96 -0.39 -6.54 -4.86
N ILE A 97 0.05 -5.48 -5.52
CA ILE A 97 -0.86 -4.53 -6.18
C ILE A 97 -1.66 -5.22 -7.28
N MET A 98 -1.00 -6.03 -8.10
CA MET A 98 -1.69 -6.75 -9.17
C MET A 98 -2.74 -7.71 -8.63
N LYS A 99 -2.45 -8.40 -7.53
CA LYS A 99 -3.41 -9.27 -6.86
C LYS A 99 -4.65 -8.50 -6.41
N ILE A 100 -4.46 -7.32 -5.84
CA ILE A 100 -5.55 -6.45 -5.40
C ILE A 100 -6.38 -5.99 -6.60
N ILE A 101 -5.72 -5.57 -7.68
CA ILE A 101 -6.40 -5.11 -8.91
C ILE A 101 -7.21 -6.25 -9.53
N HIS A 102 -6.64 -7.45 -9.62
CA HIS A 102 -7.37 -8.62 -10.14
C HIS A 102 -8.60 -8.94 -9.31
N SER A 103 -8.50 -8.85 -7.99
CA SER A 103 -9.63 -9.04 -7.09
C SER A 103 -10.72 -7.99 -7.33
N TRP A 104 -10.31 -6.74 -7.52
CA TRP A 104 -11.23 -5.65 -7.80
C TRP A 104 -11.94 -5.84 -9.15
N VAL A 105 -11.20 -6.21 -10.20
CA VAL A 105 -11.76 -6.51 -11.52
C VAL A 105 -12.82 -7.61 -11.43
N GLY A 106 -12.55 -8.66 -10.66
CA GLY A 106 -13.50 -9.73 -10.44
C GLY A 106 -14.81 -9.26 -9.80
N ARG A 107 -14.71 -8.34 -8.85
CA ARG A 107 -15.91 -7.76 -8.22
C ARG A 107 -16.69 -6.88 -9.19
N VAL A 108 -16.00 -6.08 -9.99
CA VAL A 108 -16.62 -5.26 -11.03
C VAL A 108 -17.37 -6.15 -12.04
N GLU A 109 -16.74 -7.24 -12.46
CA GLU A 109 -17.35 -8.19 -13.39
C GLU A 109 -18.65 -8.77 -12.82
N LYS A 110 -18.65 -9.17 -11.55
CA LYS A 110 -19.84 -9.69 -10.88
C LYS A 110 -20.97 -8.66 -10.85
N GLU A 111 -20.64 -7.42 -10.54
CA GLU A 111 -21.62 -6.33 -10.51
C GLU A 111 -22.20 -6.06 -11.89
N LEU A 112 -21.37 -6.13 -12.93
CA LEU A 112 -21.82 -5.94 -14.31
C LEU A 112 -22.73 -7.07 -14.77
N ILE A 113 -22.47 -8.30 -14.35
CA ILE A 113 -23.31 -9.46 -14.65
C ILE A 113 -24.69 -9.28 -14.00
N VAL A 114 -24.74 -8.87 -12.73
CA VAL A 114 -25.98 -8.58 -12.02
C VAL A 114 -26.76 -7.49 -12.74
N TRP A 115 -26.11 -6.41 -13.14
CA TRP A 115 -26.72 -5.31 -13.89
C TRP A 115 -27.30 -5.79 -15.22
N GLU A 116 -26.60 -6.66 -15.93
CA GLU A 116 -27.05 -7.25 -17.18
C GLU A 116 -28.30 -8.09 -16.98
N GLU A 117 -28.34 -8.91 -15.95
CA GLU A 117 -29.49 -9.74 -15.60
C GLU A 117 -30.72 -8.90 -15.23
N GLU A 118 -30.53 -7.83 -14.48
CA GLU A 118 -31.61 -6.90 -14.13
C GLU A 118 -32.17 -6.24 -15.37
N GLN A 119 -31.33 -5.86 -16.32
CA GLN A 119 -31.73 -5.27 -17.59
C GLN A 119 -32.58 -6.26 -18.41
N ASN A 120 -32.18 -7.52 -18.46
CA ASN A 120 -32.90 -8.58 -19.17
C ASN A 120 -34.29 -8.82 -18.55
N ILE A 121 -34.38 -8.84 -17.24
CA ILE A 121 -35.66 -8.99 -16.51
C ILE A 121 -36.58 -7.83 -16.84
N ALA A 122 -36.08 -6.59 -16.83
CA ALA A 122 -36.82 -5.40 -17.18
C ALA A 122 -37.34 -5.46 -18.63
N SER A 123 -36.51 -5.96 -19.56
CA SER A 123 -36.89 -6.12 -20.97
C SER A 123 -37.96 -7.18 -21.19
N MET A 124 -38.00 -8.18 -20.32
CA MET A 124 -39.00 -9.28 -20.41
C MET A 124 -40.34 -8.88 -19.83
N SER A 125 -40.41 -7.88 -19.00
CA SER A 125 -41.65 -7.39 -18.40
C SER A 125 -42.25 -6.25 -19.23
#